data_d27826ef1263de3eb8e5191ba4dd1422
#
_entry.id   d27826ef1263de3eb8e5191ba4dd1422
#
_cell.length_a   1.000
_cell.length_b   1.000
_cell.length_c   1.000
_cell.angle_alpha   90.00
_cell.angle_beta   90.00
_cell.angle_gamma   90.00
#
_symmetry.space_group_name_H-M   'P 1'
#
loop_
_entity.id
_entity.type
_entity.pdbx_description
1 polymer ?
#
loop_
_entity_poly.entity_id
_entity_poly.type
_entity_poly.pdbx_seq_one_letter_code
_entity_poly.pdbx_strand_id
1 'polypeptide(L)'
;LFILWEAVELSADQWSVAGRTFTSRLIVGTGKYKDFEQNAAAVAASGAEIVTVAVRRVNVSDPSAPMLTDFIDPKKITYLPNTAGCFNADDAIRTLRLAREAGGWDLVKLEVLGEAKTLYPNMRETLEATEVLAKEGFLPMVYCVDDPIAAKQLEDAGAVAIMPLGAPIGSGLGIQNRVTIRLIVEGASVPVLVDAGVGTASDAAVAMELGCDGVLMNTAIAEAKDPVRMARAMKLAVEAGRDAYLAGRMGLRKYADPSSPLAGLI
;
A
#
# COMPACT_ATOMS: atom_id res chain seq x y z
N LEU A 1 2.18 -46.14 7.57
CA LEU A 1 1.04 -45.22 7.81
C LEU A 1 1.35 -43.90 7.10
N PHE A 2 0.86 -43.73 5.86
CA PHE A 2 0.96 -42.45 5.15
C PHE A 2 -0.11 -41.53 5.76
N ILE A 3 0.30 -40.51 6.48
CA ILE A 3 -0.60 -39.43 6.87
C ILE A 3 -0.82 -38.60 5.60
N LEU A 4 -2.00 -38.74 5.01
CA LEU A 4 -2.49 -37.80 4.00
C LEU A 4 -2.60 -36.44 4.69
N TRP A 5 -1.71 -35.53 4.31
CA TRP A 5 -1.87 -34.11 4.62
C TRP A 5 -3.05 -33.62 3.75
N GLU A 6 -4.24 -33.59 4.33
CA GLU A 6 -5.30 -32.78 3.77
C GLU A 6 -4.81 -31.33 3.81
N ALA A 7 -4.75 -30.73 2.63
CA ALA A 7 -4.48 -29.29 2.54
C ALA A 7 -5.59 -28.59 3.35
N VAL A 8 -5.25 -28.01 4.47
CA VAL A 8 -6.14 -27.12 5.19
C VAL A 8 -6.36 -25.94 4.23
N GLU A 9 -7.54 -25.90 3.61
CA GLU A 9 -8.00 -24.71 2.92
C GLU A 9 -8.08 -23.60 3.96
N LEU A 10 -7.04 -22.77 4.04
CA LEU A 10 -7.08 -21.53 4.79
C LEU A 10 -8.20 -20.70 4.15
N SER A 11 -9.21 -20.32 4.93
CA SER A 11 -10.22 -19.38 4.48
C SER A 11 -9.51 -18.16 3.91
N ALA A 12 -9.93 -17.69 2.75
CA ALA A 12 -9.30 -16.55 2.09
C ALA A 12 -9.26 -15.37 3.08
N ASP A 13 -8.04 -14.97 3.47
CA ASP A 13 -7.80 -13.84 4.37
C ASP A 13 -8.08 -12.55 3.60
N GLN A 14 -9.25 -11.95 3.85
CA GLN A 14 -9.73 -10.75 3.18
C GLN A 14 -9.52 -9.51 4.04
N TRP A 15 -9.45 -8.37 3.40
CA TRP A 15 -9.50 -7.07 4.04
C TRP A 15 -10.50 -6.16 3.31
N SER A 16 -10.98 -5.14 3.99
CA SER A 16 -11.99 -4.25 3.42
C SER A 16 -11.65 -2.80 3.65
N VAL A 17 -11.91 -1.97 2.65
CA VAL A 17 -11.81 -0.51 2.75
C VAL A 17 -13.03 0.13 2.08
N ALA A 18 -13.66 1.08 2.75
CA ALA A 18 -14.83 1.80 2.23
C ALA A 18 -15.94 0.86 1.69
N GLY A 19 -16.21 -0.25 2.39
CA GLY A 19 -17.21 -1.25 2.01
C GLY A 19 -16.85 -2.16 0.83
N ARG A 20 -15.64 -2.04 0.28
CA ARG A 20 -15.10 -2.91 -0.78
C ARG A 20 -14.16 -3.93 -0.15
N THR A 21 -14.29 -5.20 -0.56
CA THR A 21 -13.49 -6.32 -0.04
C THR A 21 -12.48 -6.79 -1.07
N PHE A 22 -11.26 -7.07 -0.62
CA PHE A 22 -10.12 -7.49 -1.45
C PHE A 22 -9.43 -8.70 -0.81
N THR A 23 -8.84 -9.54 -1.66
CA THR A 23 -7.99 -10.66 -1.25
C THR A 23 -6.51 -10.29 -1.31
N SER A 24 -6.12 -9.50 -2.33
CA SER A 24 -4.75 -9.02 -2.43
C SER A 24 -4.50 -7.86 -1.47
N ARG A 25 -3.45 -8.01 -0.65
CA ARG A 25 -2.96 -6.97 0.27
C ARG A 25 -1.85 -6.11 -0.35
N LEU A 26 -1.58 -6.32 -1.64
CA LEU A 26 -0.60 -5.56 -2.42
C LEU A 26 -1.32 -4.59 -3.35
N ILE A 27 -1.04 -3.29 -3.19
CA ILE A 27 -1.45 -2.23 -4.11
C ILE A 27 -0.22 -1.82 -4.93
N VAL A 28 -0.37 -1.68 -6.24
CA VAL A 28 0.74 -1.35 -7.15
C VAL A 28 0.51 -0.01 -7.83
N GLY A 29 1.56 0.82 -7.87
CA GLY A 29 1.57 2.03 -8.67
C GLY A 29 1.82 1.74 -10.15
N THR A 30 1.39 2.65 -11.01
CA THR A 30 1.48 2.49 -12.47
C THR A 30 2.50 3.43 -13.14
N GLY A 31 3.31 4.12 -12.35
CA GLY A 31 4.36 5.01 -12.86
C GLY A 31 5.70 4.33 -13.09
N LYS A 32 6.59 4.97 -13.87
CA LYS A 32 8.00 4.61 -14.08
C LYS A 32 8.29 3.35 -14.91
N TYR A 33 7.29 2.57 -15.31
CA TYR A 33 7.52 1.47 -16.24
C TYR A 33 7.92 2.01 -17.62
N LYS A 34 8.66 1.21 -18.39
CA LYS A 34 9.12 1.61 -19.72
C LYS A 34 7.99 1.74 -20.74
N ASP A 35 6.93 0.92 -20.59
CA ASP A 35 5.73 0.87 -21.45
C ASP A 35 4.54 0.31 -20.68
N PHE A 36 3.35 0.37 -21.28
CA PHE A 36 2.12 -0.14 -20.68
C PHE A 36 2.07 -1.67 -20.64
N GLU A 37 2.73 -2.36 -21.57
CA GLU A 37 2.84 -3.82 -21.60
C GLU A 37 3.61 -4.33 -20.38
N GLN A 38 4.76 -3.73 -20.07
CA GLN A 38 5.53 -4.08 -18.88
C GLN A 38 4.76 -3.78 -17.61
N ASN A 39 4.04 -2.65 -17.56
CA ASN A 39 3.19 -2.28 -16.45
C ASN A 39 2.10 -3.33 -16.22
N ALA A 40 1.34 -3.68 -17.27
CA ALA A 40 0.28 -4.68 -17.18
C ALA A 40 0.82 -6.07 -16.77
N ALA A 41 1.97 -6.47 -17.31
CA ALA A 41 2.63 -7.73 -16.94
C ALA A 41 3.05 -7.75 -15.46
N ALA A 42 3.59 -6.63 -14.93
CA ALA A 42 3.96 -6.50 -13.53
C ALA A 42 2.71 -6.51 -12.62
N VAL A 43 1.65 -5.80 -12.99
CA VAL A 43 0.37 -5.81 -12.25
C VAL A 43 -0.21 -7.23 -12.21
N ALA A 44 -0.25 -7.93 -13.34
CA ALA A 44 -0.73 -9.31 -13.38
C ALA A 44 0.12 -10.25 -12.49
N ALA A 45 1.45 -10.13 -12.53
CA ALA A 45 2.36 -10.94 -11.72
C ALA A 45 2.25 -10.63 -10.21
N SER A 46 1.89 -9.40 -9.84
CA SER A 46 1.69 -8.98 -8.46
C SER A 46 0.40 -9.52 -7.85
N GLY A 47 -0.58 -9.91 -8.66
CA GLY A 47 -1.92 -10.26 -8.22
C GLY A 47 -2.68 -9.13 -7.56
N ALA A 48 -2.26 -7.87 -7.76
CA ALA A 48 -2.92 -6.71 -7.19
C ALA A 48 -4.33 -6.53 -7.77
N GLU A 49 -5.27 -6.21 -6.90
CA GLU A 49 -6.67 -5.90 -7.24
C GLU A 49 -6.91 -4.38 -7.26
N ILE A 50 -5.93 -3.60 -6.79
CA ILE A 50 -5.95 -2.14 -6.80
C ILE A 50 -4.66 -1.62 -7.44
N VAL A 51 -4.80 -0.64 -8.35
CA VAL A 51 -3.66 0.10 -8.90
C VAL A 51 -3.83 1.60 -8.69
N THR A 52 -2.75 2.30 -8.33
CA THR A 52 -2.81 3.76 -8.26
C THR A 52 -2.52 4.40 -9.60
N VAL A 53 -3.25 5.47 -9.89
CA VAL A 53 -3.07 6.27 -11.11
C VAL A 53 -2.95 7.74 -10.77
N ALA A 54 -1.89 8.38 -11.25
CA ALA A 54 -1.72 9.82 -11.07
C ALA A 54 -2.66 10.58 -12.01
N VAL A 55 -3.65 11.29 -11.46
CA VAL A 55 -4.65 12.06 -12.26
C VAL A 55 -3.97 13.02 -13.22
N ARG A 56 -2.90 13.67 -12.80
CA ARG A 56 -2.13 14.62 -13.63
C ARG A 56 -1.44 13.98 -14.86
N ARG A 57 -1.36 12.65 -14.92
CA ARG A 57 -0.72 11.90 -16.02
C ARG A 57 -1.72 11.27 -16.98
N VAL A 58 -3.02 11.45 -16.76
CA VAL A 58 -4.05 11.01 -17.70
C VAL A 58 -3.96 11.90 -18.93
N ASN A 59 -3.71 11.29 -20.09
CA ASN A 59 -3.65 12.02 -21.34
C ASN A 59 -5.07 12.45 -21.75
N VAL A 60 -5.36 13.74 -21.59
CA VAL A 60 -6.67 14.33 -21.94
C VAL A 60 -6.61 14.96 -23.35
N SER A 61 -5.39 15.09 -23.93
CA SER A 61 -5.16 15.90 -25.14
C SER A 61 -5.12 15.10 -26.44
N ASP A 62 -4.88 13.79 -26.39
CA ASP A 62 -4.86 12.93 -27.58
C ASP A 62 -5.68 11.65 -27.36
N PRO A 63 -6.94 11.62 -27.81
CA PRO A 63 -7.80 10.44 -27.69
C PRO A 63 -7.33 9.23 -28.51
N SER A 64 -6.38 9.40 -29.43
CA SER A 64 -5.84 8.32 -30.27
C SER A 64 -4.63 7.62 -29.65
N ALA A 65 -4.01 8.22 -28.62
CA ALA A 65 -2.88 7.62 -27.93
C ALA A 65 -3.34 6.45 -27.04
N PRO A 66 -2.57 5.35 -26.96
CA PRO A 66 -2.88 4.24 -26.06
C PRO A 66 -3.05 4.72 -24.61
N MET A 67 -4.07 4.22 -23.94
CA MET A 67 -4.35 4.52 -22.54
C MET A 67 -4.02 3.33 -21.66
N LEU A 68 -3.73 3.58 -20.39
CA LEU A 68 -3.49 2.52 -19.40
C LEU A 68 -4.67 1.52 -19.33
N THR A 69 -5.89 1.99 -19.52
CA THR A 69 -7.13 1.21 -19.52
C THR A 69 -7.22 0.20 -20.67
N ASP A 70 -6.43 0.37 -21.74
CA ASP A 70 -6.36 -0.59 -22.83
C ASP A 70 -5.54 -1.84 -22.45
N PHE A 71 -4.69 -1.73 -21.43
CA PHE A 71 -3.77 -2.78 -20.97
C PHE A 71 -4.16 -3.37 -19.61
N ILE A 72 -4.77 -2.57 -18.73
CA ILE A 72 -5.24 -2.98 -17.41
C ILE A 72 -6.75 -2.76 -17.35
N ASP A 73 -7.52 -3.83 -17.40
CA ASP A 73 -8.99 -3.77 -17.48
C ASP A 73 -9.62 -3.18 -16.19
N PRO A 74 -10.26 -2.00 -16.26
CA PRO A 74 -10.87 -1.34 -15.10
C PRO A 74 -12.09 -2.09 -14.53
N LYS A 75 -12.59 -3.11 -15.24
CA LYS A 75 -13.65 -3.99 -14.73
C LYS A 75 -13.12 -5.07 -13.79
N LYS A 76 -11.80 -5.36 -13.86
CA LYS A 76 -11.14 -6.39 -13.05
C LYS A 76 -10.27 -5.79 -11.96
N ILE A 77 -9.73 -4.60 -12.19
CA ILE A 77 -8.79 -3.92 -11.31
C ILE A 77 -9.39 -2.60 -10.86
N THR A 78 -9.40 -2.35 -9.57
CA THR A 78 -9.84 -1.08 -9.00
C THR A 78 -8.77 -0.01 -9.26
N TYR A 79 -9.17 1.05 -9.96
CA TYR A 79 -8.32 2.23 -10.15
C TYR A 79 -8.46 3.15 -8.95
N LEU A 80 -7.33 3.51 -8.35
CA LEU A 80 -7.22 4.40 -7.21
C LEU A 80 -6.51 5.71 -7.65
N PRO A 81 -7.26 6.75 -8.06
CA PRO A 81 -6.66 8.02 -8.44
C PRO A 81 -5.92 8.65 -7.27
N ASN A 82 -4.74 9.24 -7.54
CA ASN A 82 -3.95 9.90 -6.52
C ASN A 82 -3.58 11.34 -6.90
N THR A 83 -3.21 12.11 -5.88
CA THR A 83 -2.78 13.50 -5.99
C THR A 83 -1.26 13.66 -6.04
N ALA A 84 -0.56 12.66 -6.58
CA ALA A 84 0.89 12.70 -6.68
C ALA A 84 1.39 13.99 -7.33
N GLY A 85 2.31 14.68 -6.65
CA GLY A 85 2.87 15.97 -7.07
C GLY A 85 2.04 17.19 -6.69
N CYS A 86 1.06 17.08 -5.79
CA CYS A 86 0.41 18.22 -5.14
C CYS A 86 1.20 18.63 -3.88
N PHE A 87 1.42 19.94 -3.71
CA PHE A 87 2.19 20.51 -2.61
C PHE A 87 1.34 21.39 -1.67
N ASN A 88 0.05 21.45 -1.88
CA ASN A 88 -0.91 22.14 -1.03
C ASN A 88 -2.29 21.46 -1.10
N ALA A 89 -3.14 21.76 -0.11
CA ALA A 89 -4.47 21.19 0.01
C ALA A 89 -5.36 21.55 -1.17
N ASP A 90 -5.38 22.79 -1.62
CA ASP A 90 -6.23 23.26 -2.72
C ASP A 90 -5.96 22.53 -4.02
N ASP A 91 -4.70 22.30 -4.36
CA ASP A 91 -4.31 21.57 -5.57
C ASP A 91 -4.73 20.09 -5.48
N ALA A 92 -4.57 19.48 -4.31
CA ALA A 92 -4.98 18.09 -4.08
C ALA A 92 -6.51 17.93 -4.19
N ILE A 93 -7.26 18.79 -3.53
CA ILE A 93 -8.74 18.80 -3.57
C ILE A 93 -9.23 19.02 -5.00
N ARG A 94 -8.70 20.03 -5.71
CA ARG A 94 -9.05 20.30 -7.10
C ARG A 94 -8.75 19.10 -8.01
N THR A 95 -7.61 18.45 -7.81
CA THR A 95 -7.20 17.27 -8.59
C THR A 95 -8.18 16.11 -8.42
N LEU A 96 -8.64 15.84 -7.18
CA LEU A 96 -9.59 14.76 -6.94
C LEU A 96 -11.02 15.09 -7.37
N ARG A 97 -11.43 16.35 -7.28
CA ARG A 97 -12.71 16.78 -7.89
C ARG A 97 -12.73 16.53 -9.41
N LEU A 98 -11.63 16.87 -10.09
CA LEU A 98 -11.49 16.58 -11.53
C LEU A 98 -11.49 15.07 -11.80
N ALA A 99 -10.85 14.26 -10.96
CA ALA A 99 -10.89 12.80 -11.09
C ALA A 99 -12.33 12.27 -10.99
N ARG A 100 -13.11 12.74 -10.00
CA ARG A 100 -14.51 12.35 -9.83
C ARG A 100 -15.38 12.79 -11.02
N GLU A 101 -15.20 13.98 -11.54
CA GLU A 101 -15.89 14.44 -12.75
C GLU A 101 -15.57 13.60 -13.98
N ALA A 102 -14.30 13.20 -14.14
CA ALA A 102 -13.84 12.44 -15.28
C ALA A 102 -14.23 10.95 -15.26
N GLY A 103 -14.30 10.33 -14.09
CA GLY A 103 -14.45 8.87 -13.96
C GLY A 103 -15.32 8.38 -12.81
N GLY A 104 -15.96 9.27 -12.05
CA GLY A 104 -16.86 8.89 -10.95
C GLY A 104 -16.15 8.27 -9.74
N TRP A 105 -14.84 8.51 -9.57
CA TRP A 105 -14.07 7.93 -8.48
C TRP A 105 -14.29 8.68 -7.17
N ASP A 106 -14.83 7.98 -6.17
CA ASP A 106 -14.94 8.48 -4.79
C ASP A 106 -13.83 7.91 -3.90
N LEU A 107 -13.44 6.64 -4.11
CA LEU A 107 -12.27 6.05 -3.46
C LEU A 107 -11.01 6.60 -4.11
N VAL A 108 -10.18 7.31 -3.34
CA VAL A 108 -9.04 8.08 -3.83
C VAL A 108 -7.86 7.98 -2.89
N LYS A 109 -6.63 8.17 -3.41
CA LYS A 109 -5.44 8.29 -2.58
C LYS A 109 -5.03 9.76 -2.47
N LEU A 110 -5.10 10.29 -1.26
CA LEU A 110 -4.69 11.65 -0.96
C LEU A 110 -3.22 11.69 -0.57
N GLU A 111 -2.47 12.57 -1.22
CA GLU A 111 -1.07 12.85 -0.97
C GLU A 111 -0.84 14.36 -1.12
N VAL A 112 -0.38 15.02 -0.05
CA VAL A 112 0.02 16.44 -0.07
C VAL A 112 1.46 16.51 0.40
N LEU A 113 2.38 16.87 -0.51
CA LEU A 113 3.81 16.90 -0.25
C LEU A 113 4.24 18.22 0.41
N GLY A 114 5.18 18.14 1.34
CA GLY A 114 5.73 19.33 2.00
C GLY A 114 6.92 19.91 1.26
N GLU A 115 7.73 19.04 0.64
CA GLU A 115 9.00 19.45 0.04
C GLU A 115 9.39 18.51 -1.12
N ALA A 116 9.90 19.09 -2.21
CA ALA A 116 10.24 18.35 -3.43
C ALA A 116 11.44 17.40 -3.29
N LYS A 117 12.37 17.66 -2.37
CA LYS A 117 13.58 16.86 -2.20
C LYS A 117 13.32 15.57 -1.42
N THR A 118 12.53 15.66 -0.37
CA THR A 118 12.27 14.54 0.54
C THR A 118 10.95 13.85 0.28
N LEU A 119 9.99 14.53 -0.35
CA LEU A 119 8.62 14.09 -0.60
C LEU A 119 7.89 13.65 0.69
N TYR A 120 8.30 14.20 1.83
CA TYR A 120 7.56 14.02 3.08
C TYR A 120 6.20 14.71 2.98
N PRO A 121 5.15 14.14 3.57
CA PRO A 121 3.83 14.76 3.55
C PRO A 121 3.79 16.03 4.40
N ASN A 122 3.07 17.03 3.92
CA ASN A 122 2.70 18.22 4.71
C ASN A 122 1.46 17.88 5.55
N MET A 123 1.66 17.46 6.78
CA MET A 123 0.57 16.94 7.60
C MET A 123 -0.55 17.93 7.86
N ARG A 124 -0.25 19.24 7.97
CA ARG A 124 -1.26 20.28 8.13
C ARG A 124 -2.19 20.35 6.91
N GLU A 125 -1.60 20.46 5.74
CA GLU A 125 -2.32 20.52 4.46
C GLU A 125 -3.04 19.19 4.16
N THR A 126 -2.41 18.07 4.53
CA THR A 126 -3.01 16.73 4.39
C THR A 126 -4.28 16.59 5.23
N LEU A 127 -4.24 17.06 6.48
CA LEU A 127 -5.41 17.03 7.39
C LEU A 127 -6.54 17.91 6.85
N GLU A 128 -6.24 19.13 6.43
CA GLU A 128 -7.19 20.06 5.83
C GLU A 128 -7.87 19.46 4.58
N ALA A 129 -7.07 18.92 3.67
CA ALA A 129 -7.60 18.26 2.45
C ALA A 129 -8.46 17.03 2.79
N THR A 130 -8.07 16.24 3.80
CA THR A 130 -8.84 15.07 4.25
C THR A 130 -10.23 15.48 4.74
N GLU A 131 -10.31 16.50 5.60
CA GLU A 131 -11.59 17.00 6.13
C GLU A 131 -12.52 17.50 5.02
N VAL A 132 -11.99 18.26 4.07
CA VAL A 132 -12.78 18.81 2.96
C VAL A 132 -13.30 17.68 2.08
N LEU A 133 -12.43 16.76 1.67
CA LEU A 133 -12.78 15.67 0.78
C LEU A 133 -13.79 14.71 1.43
N ALA A 134 -13.61 14.37 2.71
CA ALA A 134 -14.55 13.52 3.44
C ALA A 134 -15.94 14.16 3.54
N LYS A 135 -16.02 15.47 3.83
CA LYS A 135 -17.28 16.23 3.85
C LYS A 135 -17.98 16.26 2.48
N GLU A 136 -17.21 16.19 1.41
CA GLU A 136 -17.72 16.12 0.02
C GLU A 136 -18.08 14.70 -0.44
N GLY A 137 -17.99 13.70 0.46
CA GLY A 137 -18.33 12.31 0.18
C GLY A 137 -17.24 11.54 -0.58
N PHE A 138 -16.00 12.03 -0.61
CA PHE A 138 -14.87 11.20 -1.00
C PHE A 138 -14.51 10.20 0.09
N LEU A 139 -13.83 9.14 -0.30
CA LEU A 139 -13.35 8.06 0.55
C LEU A 139 -11.81 8.06 0.48
N PRO A 140 -11.13 8.99 1.21
CA PRO A 140 -9.69 9.18 1.07
C PRO A 140 -8.90 8.12 1.83
N MET A 141 -8.01 7.42 1.12
CA MET A 141 -6.88 6.68 1.66
C MET A 141 -5.70 7.65 1.74
N VAL A 142 -5.15 7.91 2.92
CA VAL A 142 -4.33 9.09 3.16
C VAL A 142 -2.87 8.74 3.43
N TYR A 143 -1.96 9.19 2.54
CA TYR A 143 -0.52 9.15 2.74
C TYR A 143 -0.09 10.10 3.85
N CYS A 144 0.67 9.61 4.84
CA CYS A 144 1.05 10.36 6.01
C CYS A 144 2.46 9.98 6.53
N VAL A 145 2.95 10.77 7.50
CA VAL A 145 4.10 10.38 8.31
C VAL A 145 3.75 9.20 9.22
N ASP A 146 4.77 8.50 9.70
CA ASP A 146 4.65 7.38 10.65
C ASP A 146 4.46 7.87 12.11
N ASP A 147 3.53 8.80 12.31
CA ASP A 147 3.17 9.37 13.61
C ASP A 147 1.78 8.87 14.03
N PRO A 148 1.68 8.13 15.17
CA PRO A 148 0.39 7.61 15.65
C PRO A 148 -0.64 8.70 15.96
N ILE A 149 -0.22 9.89 16.38
CA ILE A 149 -1.12 11.01 16.68
C ILE A 149 -1.69 11.58 15.38
N ALA A 150 -0.81 11.81 14.39
CA ALA A 150 -1.23 12.27 13.07
C ALA A 150 -2.16 11.25 12.38
N ALA A 151 -1.86 9.96 12.50
CA ALA A 151 -2.71 8.89 11.99
C ALA A 151 -4.12 8.94 12.58
N LYS A 152 -4.24 9.13 13.90
CA LYS A 152 -5.54 9.26 14.59
C LYS A 152 -6.30 10.52 14.16
N GLN A 153 -5.61 11.65 14.01
CA GLN A 153 -6.22 12.88 13.51
C GLN A 153 -6.80 12.71 12.09
N LEU A 154 -6.09 12.00 11.21
CA LEU A 154 -6.59 11.72 9.86
C LEU A 154 -7.82 10.81 9.86
N GLU A 155 -7.84 9.78 10.72
CA GLU A 155 -9.02 8.93 10.92
C GLU A 155 -10.22 9.74 11.39
N ASP A 156 -10.03 10.60 12.42
CA ASP A 156 -11.07 11.48 12.94
C ASP A 156 -11.55 12.51 11.89
N ALA A 157 -10.69 12.90 10.95
CA ALA A 157 -11.02 13.76 9.82
C ALA A 157 -11.78 13.05 8.69
N GLY A 158 -11.93 11.73 8.74
CA GLY A 158 -12.70 10.93 7.80
C GLY A 158 -11.87 10.14 6.78
N ALA A 159 -10.57 9.92 7.02
CA ALA A 159 -9.78 8.98 6.23
C ALA A 159 -10.36 7.57 6.34
N VAL A 160 -10.53 6.87 5.22
CA VAL A 160 -11.01 5.49 5.18
C VAL A 160 -9.88 4.46 5.24
N ALA A 161 -8.63 4.89 5.10
CA ALA A 161 -7.43 4.12 5.36
C ALA A 161 -6.26 5.07 5.69
N ILE A 162 -5.37 4.65 6.57
CA ILE A 162 -4.14 5.36 6.92
C ILE A 162 -2.97 4.70 6.19
N MET A 163 -2.16 5.52 5.51
CA MET A 163 -1.07 5.05 4.67
C MET A 163 0.27 5.66 5.11
N PRO A 164 0.84 5.20 6.24
CA PRO A 164 2.10 5.75 6.75
C PRO A 164 3.28 5.37 5.86
N LEU A 165 4.24 6.27 5.72
CA LEU A 165 5.50 5.96 5.07
C LEU A 165 6.37 5.03 5.94
N GLY A 166 7.02 4.06 5.33
CA GLY A 166 8.11 3.32 5.96
C GLY A 166 9.44 4.08 5.87
N ALA A 167 9.63 4.80 4.77
CA ALA A 167 10.75 5.69 4.46
C ALA A 167 10.32 6.64 3.32
N PRO A 168 11.12 7.66 2.94
CA PRO A 168 10.78 8.58 1.85
C PRO A 168 10.39 7.87 0.55
N ILE A 169 9.47 8.47 -0.20
CA ILE A 169 9.01 7.95 -1.49
C ILE A 169 10.20 7.66 -2.41
N GLY A 170 10.27 6.45 -2.96
CA GLY A 170 11.32 6.04 -3.90
C GLY A 170 12.70 5.81 -3.30
N SER A 171 12.85 5.87 -1.97
CA SER A 171 14.14 5.67 -1.30
C SER A 171 14.59 4.22 -1.22
N GLY A 172 13.66 3.26 -1.16
CA GLY A 172 13.98 1.84 -0.99
C GLY A 172 14.67 1.49 0.33
N LEU A 173 14.53 2.35 1.35
CA LEU A 173 15.21 2.18 2.65
C LEU A 173 14.47 1.20 3.59
N GLY A 174 13.29 0.73 3.21
CA GLY A 174 12.49 -0.19 4.02
C GLY A 174 11.76 0.49 5.17
N ILE A 175 11.31 -0.32 6.14
CA ILE A 175 10.57 0.16 7.31
C ILE A 175 11.56 0.66 8.37
N GLN A 176 11.71 1.98 8.49
CA GLN A 176 12.68 2.60 9.38
C GLN A 176 12.26 2.57 10.84
N ASN A 177 10.98 2.78 11.12
CA ASN A 177 10.46 2.79 12.49
C ASN A 177 9.33 1.76 12.66
N ARG A 178 9.72 0.55 13.04
CA ARG A 178 8.77 -0.55 13.27
C ARG A 178 7.86 -0.31 14.47
N VAL A 179 8.31 0.49 15.44
CA VAL A 179 7.54 0.77 16.65
C VAL A 179 6.37 1.67 16.33
N THR A 180 6.59 2.78 15.62
CA THR A 180 5.51 3.71 15.27
C THR A 180 4.49 3.08 14.32
N ILE A 181 4.93 2.31 13.32
CA ILE A 181 4.01 1.56 12.45
C ILE A 181 3.11 0.62 13.27
N ARG A 182 3.69 -0.12 14.24
CA ARG A 182 2.88 -0.98 15.11
C ARG A 182 1.91 -0.19 15.97
N LEU A 183 2.31 0.95 16.54
CA LEU A 183 1.42 1.80 17.32
C LEU A 183 0.26 2.35 16.48
N ILE A 184 0.51 2.68 15.20
CA ILE A 184 -0.54 3.08 14.28
C ILE A 184 -1.51 1.91 14.04
N VAL A 185 -1.00 0.71 13.75
CA VAL A 185 -1.84 -0.49 13.53
C VAL A 185 -2.69 -0.81 14.76
N GLU A 186 -2.11 -0.75 15.97
CA GLU A 186 -2.81 -1.04 17.22
C GLU A 186 -3.88 0.02 17.57
N GLY A 187 -3.68 1.27 17.14
CA GLY A 187 -4.57 2.39 17.45
C GLY A 187 -5.63 2.70 16.40
N ALA A 188 -5.49 2.19 15.18
CA ALA A 188 -6.39 2.50 14.08
C ALA A 188 -7.66 1.63 14.12
N SER A 189 -8.80 2.22 13.73
CA SER A 189 -10.06 1.51 13.46
C SER A 189 -10.38 1.40 11.96
N VAL A 190 -9.51 1.94 11.12
CA VAL A 190 -9.52 1.80 9.66
C VAL A 190 -8.28 1.05 9.18
N PRO A 191 -8.26 0.47 7.98
CA PRO A 191 -7.09 -0.22 7.46
C PRO A 191 -5.82 0.62 7.46
N VAL A 192 -4.70 -0.01 7.78
CA VAL A 192 -3.36 0.60 7.76
C VAL A 192 -2.52 -0.08 6.68
N LEU A 193 -2.02 0.70 5.71
CA LEU A 193 -1.19 0.19 4.63
C LEU A 193 0.13 0.97 4.59
N VAL A 194 1.26 0.29 4.63
CA VAL A 194 2.53 0.98 4.41
C VAL A 194 2.60 1.48 2.97
N ASP A 195 2.89 2.77 2.83
CA ASP A 195 3.03 3.46 1.54
C ASP A 195 4.37 4.18 1.49
N ALA A 196 5.17 3.91 0.52
CA ALA A 196 6.52 4.44 0.36
C ALA A 196 7.62 3.76 1.21
N GLY A 197 8.82 3.81 0.67
CA GLY A 197 10.04 3.31 1.32
C GLY A 197 10.34 1.84 1.09
N VAL A 198 9.37 1.01 0.74
CA VAL A 198 9.61 -0.40 0.41
C VAL A 198 10.53 -0.52 -0.80
N GLY A 199 11.63 -1.23 -0.66
CA GLY A 199 12.65 -1.40 -1.70
C GLY A 199 12.77 -2.84 -2.19
N THR A 200 12.41 -3.83 -1.35
CA THR A 200 12.53 -5.24 -1.70
C THR A 200 11.51 -6.11 -0.94
N ALA A 201 11.46 -7.39 -1.26
CA ALA A 201 10.52 -8.36 -0.70
C ALA A 201 10.54 -8.43 0.85
N SER A 202 11.71 -8.38 1.47
CA SER A 202 11.82 -8.41 2.95
C SER A 202 11.14 -7.21 3.61
N ASP A 203 11.17 -6.03 2.98
CA ASP A 203 10.51 -4.85 3.55
C ASP A 203 8.98 -5.00 3.54
N ALA A 204 8.44 -5.59 2.46
CA ALA A 204 7.02 -5.90 2.35
C ALA A 204 6.59 -6.94 3.40
N ALA A 205 7.38 -8.01 3.58
CA ALA A 205 7.12 -9.00 4.62
C ALA A 205 7.12 -8.38 6.01
N VAL A 206 8.10 -7.52 6.31
CA VAL A 206 8.17 -6.80 7.60
C VAL A 206 6.92 -5.95 7.85
N ALA A 207 6.43 -5.21 6.85
CA ALA A 207 5.20 -4.42 7.01
C ALA A 207 4.01 -5.31 7.39
N MET A 208 3.87 -6.45 6.73
CA MET A 208 2.79 -7.40 7.01
C MET A 208 2.95 -8.08 8.37
N GLU A 209 4.18 -8.45 8.78
CA GLU A 209 4.47 -9.01 10.12
C GLU A 209 4.18 -8.01 11.26
N LEU A 210 4.19 -6.70 10.99
CA LEU A 210 3.78 -5.67 11.94
C LEU A 210 2.27 -5.57 12.12
N GLY A 211 1.49 -6.25 11.27
CA GLY A 211 0.04 -6.28 11.32
C GLY A 211 -0.65 -5.30 10.38
N CYS A 212 0.07 -4.68 9.44
CA CYS A 212 -0.55 -3.85 8.42
C CYS A 212 -1.55 -4.66 7.58
N ASP A 213 -2.60 -3.98 7.09
CA ASP A 213 -3.60 -4.59 6.23
C ASP A 213 -3.11 -4.78 4.79
N GLY A 214 -2.11 -4.00 4.40
CA GLY A 214 -1.51 -4.11 3.08
C GLY A 214 -0.28 -3.24 2.91
N VAL A 215 0.27 -3.27 1.69
CA VAL A 215 1.42 -2.48 1.28
C VAL A 215 1.16 -1.90 -0.10
N LEU A 216 1.45 -0.61 -0.27
CA LEU A 216 1.49 0.02 -1.58
C LEU A 216 2.93 0.23 -2.02
N MET A 217 3.25 -0.13 -3.25
CA MET A 217 4.56 0.12 -3.84
C MET A 217 4.50 0.37 -5.34
N ASN A 218 5.46 1.12 -5.85
CA ASN A 218 5.63 1.35 -7.27
C ASN A 218 7.10 1.23 -7.68
N THR A 219 7.95 2.14 -7.21
CA THR A 219 9.35 2.26 -7.63
C THR A 219 10.14 0.97 -7.43
N ALA A 220 9.92 0.26 -6.32
CA ALA A 220 10.60 -1.00 -6.03
C ALA A 220 10.36 -2.08 -7.09
N ILE A 221 9.19 -2.06 -7.72
CA ILE A 221 8.85 -2.97 -8.82
C ILE A 221 9.33 -2.39 -10.15
N ALA A 222 8.93 -1.16 -10.47
CA ALA A 222 9.15 -0.56 -11.78
C ALA A 222 10.62 -0.33 -12.13
N GLU A 223 11.47 -0.01 -11.14
CA GLU A 223 12.91 0.20 -11.31
C GLU A 223 13.77 -1.05 -11.05
N ALA A 224 13.16 -2.20 -10.75
CA ALA A 224 13.88 -3.45 -10.67
C ALA A 224 14.43 -3.85 -12.07
N LYS A 225 15.55 -4.57 -12.09
CA LYS A 225 16.11 -5.12 -13.36
C LYS A 225 15.13 -6.00 -14.11
N ASP A 226 14.24 -6.68 -13.38
CA ASP A 226 13.14 -7.50 -13.88
C ASP A 226 11.88 -7.15 -13.07
N PRO A 227 11.07 -6.19 -13.54
CA PRO A 227 9.87 -5.75 -12.84
C PRO A 227 8.84 -6.86 -12.61
N VAL A 228 8.66 -7.75 -13.58
CA VAL A 228 7.67 -8.84 -13.48
C VAL A 228 8.08 -9.84 -12.40
N ARG A 229 9.35 -10.20 -12.35
CA ARG A 229 9.92 -11.07 -11.31
C ARG A 229 9.83 -10.41 -9.93
N MET A 230 10.11 -9.10 -9.84
CA MET A 230 10.01 -8.36 -8.58
C MET A 230 8.55 -8.25 -8.11
N ALA A 231 7.60 -8.00 -8.99
CA ALA A 231 6.18 -7.98 -8.68
C ALA A 231 5.72 -9.31 -8.05
N ARG A 232 6.13 -10.44 -8.64
CA ARG A 232 5.88 -11.77 -8.08
C ARG A 232 6.54 -11.97 -6.71
N ALA A 233 7.78 -11.51 -6.54
CA ALA A 233 8.49 -11.62 -5.27
C ALA A 233 7.78 -10.81 -4.17
N MET A 234 7.29 -9.61 -4.49
CA MET A 234 6.53 -8.77 -3.58
C MET A 234 5.20 -9.41 -3.17
N LYS A 235 4.47 -10.01 -4.12
CA LYS A 235 3.26 -10.79 -3.81
C LYS A 235 3.54 -11.86 -2.76
N LEU A 236 4.53 -12.72 -3.02
CA LEU A 236 4.89 -13.82 -2.11
C LEU A 236 5.35 -13.31 -0.73
N ALA A 237 6.03 -12.17 -0.69
CA ALA A 237 6.48 -11.56 0.56
C ALA A 237 5.30 -11.00 1.40
N VAL A 238 4.33 -10.37 0.74
CA VAL A 238 3.11 -9.87 1.39
C VAL A 238 2.31 -11.05 1.96
N GLU A 239 2.12 -12.10 1.19
CA GLU A 239 1.43 -13.33 1.63
C GLU A 239 2.16 -13.97 2.81
N ALA A 240 3.47 -14.22 2.69
CA ALA A 240 4.27 -14.84 3.75
C ALA A 240 4.30 -14.01 5.05
N GLY A 241 4.43 -12.69 4.94
CA GLY A 241 4.41 -11.78 6.10
C GLY A 241 3.05 -11.78 6.80
N ARG A 242 1.95 -11.84 6.03
CA ARG A 242 0.60 -11.94 6.59
C ARG A 242 0.38 -13.27 7.30
N ASP A 243 0.77 -14.38 6.70
CA ASP A 243 0.69 -15.70 7.32
C ASP A 243 1.51 -15.77 8.61
N ALA A 244 2.72 -15.20 8.62
CA ALA A 244 3.56 -15.11 9.81
C ALA A 244 2.90 -14.28 10.94
N TYR A 245 2.22 -13.18 10.58
CA TYR A 245 1.45 -12.38 11.54
C TYR A 245 0.29 -13.17 12.13
N LEU A 246 -0.52 -13.83 11.30
CA LEU A 246 -1.67 -14.62 11.73
C LEU A 246 -1.28 -15.86 12.54
N ALA A 247 -0.17 -16.51 12.17
CA ALA A 247 0.39 -17.63 12.91
C ALA A 247 0.89 -17.24 14.30
N GLY A 248 1.25 -15.96 14.48
CA GLY A 248 1.84 -15.44 15.71
C GLY A 248 3.31 -15.87 15.88
N ARG A 249 4.18 -14.88 16.03
CA ARG A 249 5.60 -15.16 16.22
C ARG A 249 5.89 -15.73 17.61
N MET A 250 6.92 -16.56 17.75
CA MET A 250 7.43 -16.96 19.04
C MET A 250 7.89 -15.76 19.89
N GLY A 251 7.80 -15.88 21.21
CA GLY A 251 8.30 -14.86 22.15
C GLY A 251 9.81 -14.62 21.99
N LEU A 252 10.22 -13.36 22.11
CA LEU A 252 11.63 -12.99 22.16
C LEU A 252 12.23 -13.49 23.49
N ARG A 253 13.41 -14.09 23.43
CA ARG A 253 14.16 -14.55 24.60
C ARG A 253 15.52 -13.87 24.65
N LYS A 254 15.94 -13.46 25.84
CA LYS A 254 17.27 -12.87 26.06
C LYS A 254 18.38 -13.88 25.90
N TYR A 255 18.12 -15.11 26.34
CA TYR A 255 19.10 -16.21 26.35
C TYR A 255 18.65 -17.32 25.41
N ALA A 256 19.63 -18.12 24.98
CA ALA A 256 19.36 -19.27 24.14
C ALA A 256 18.46 -20.28 24.89
N ASP A 257 17.58 -20.92 24.12
CA ASP A 257 16.75 -22.03 24.54
C ASP A 257 16.96 -23.16 23.52
N PRO A 258 17.62 -24.26 23.94
CA PRO A 258 17.99 -25.31 22.98
C PRO A 258 16.75 -26.01 22.44
N SER A 259 16.72 -26.17 21.12
CA SER A 259 15.64 -26.88 20.39
C SER A 259 15.67 -28.40 20.61
N SER A 260 16.81 -28.94 21.09
CA SER A 260 16.96 -30.35 21.47
C SER A 260 17.40 -30.48 22.94
N PRO A 261 16.95 -31.52 23.66
CA PRO A 261 17.40 -31.75 25.03
C PRO A 261 18.93 -31.83 25.12
N LEU A 262 19.54 -31.09 26.07
CA LEU A 262 20.99 -31.16 26.30
C LEU A 262 21.37 -32.31 27.24
N ALA A 263 20.41 -32.91 27.96
CA ALA A 263 20.61 -34.05 28.83
C ALA A 263 19.93 -35.30 28.25
N GLY A 264 20.51 -36.47 28.47
CA GLY A 264 19.96 -37.75 28.00
C GLY A 264 20.35 -38.15 26.58
N LEU A 265 21.32 -37.48 26.00
CA LEU A 265 21.97 -37.95 24.75
C LEU A 265 22.90 -39.12 25.14
N ILE A 266 22.75 -40.26 24.45
CA ILE A 266 23.59 -41.43 24.57
C ILE A 266 24.97 -41.14 23.98
#